data_a82fb3b5338df4f5948b5bc9a5f053d9
#
_entry.id   a82fb3b5338df4f5948b5bc9a5f053d9
#
_cell.length_a   1.000
_cell.length_b   1.000
_cell.length_c   1.000
_cell.angle_alpha   90.00
_cell.angle_beta   90.00
_cell.angle_gamma   90.00
#
_symmetry.space_group_name_H-M   'P 1'
#
loop_
_entity.id
_entity.type
_entity.pdbx_description
1 polymer ?
#
loop_
_entity_poly.entity_id
_entity_poly.type
_entity_poly.pdbx_seq_one_letter_code
_entity_poly.pdbx_strand_id
1 'polypeptide(L)'
;MATAASATPAAAFGAKTPGPAPSPQPSPASAFPRPSPRASTPGRLRASLRLGGASATGSSSVVGNASGIHLAAPVLAPLAVPKMSGTVGSQKSVLLFYCEEMRELAEKVVARNDDIELRSITWRTFADGFPNLFISNAHTIRGRHVAFLASFSSPSVIFEQLSIIYALPKLFISSFTLILPFFPTGTSERMEDEGDVATAFTLARILSHIPISRGGPSSLVIFDIHALQERFYFGDSVLPCFESGIPILKSRLQELPDSDNITIAFPDDGAWKRFYKQLQHFPMVNSFV
;
A
#
# COMPACT_ATOMS: atom_id res chain seq x y z
N MET A 1 31.93 -18.18 -64.16
CA MET A 1 30.65 -18.36 -64.83
C MET A 1 29.63 -17.60 -64.00
N ALA A 2 29.22 -16.42 -64.49
CA ALA A 2 28.28 -15.55 -63.86
C ALA A 2 26.86 -15.85 -64.35
N THR A 3 25.91 -16.03 -63.47
CA THR A 3 24.47 -16.13 -63.83
C THR A 3 23.77 -14.90 -63.24
N ALA A 4 23.28 -14.07 -64.15
CA ALA A 4 22.52 -12.88 -63.86
C ALA A 4 21.09 -13.25 -63.47
N ALA A 5 20.55 -12.70 -62.37
CA ALA A 5 19.12 -12.76 -62.02
C ALA A 5 18.48 -11.41 -62.36
N SER A 6 17.46 -11.53 -63.19
CA SER A 6 16.59 -10.48 -63.75
C SER A 6 15.73 -9.82 -62.66
N ALA A 7 15.74 -8.50 -62.60
CA ALA A 7 14.84 -7.70 -61.77
C ALA A 7 13.58 -7.29 -62.56
N THR A 8 12.42 -7.58 -62.01
CA THR A 8 11.09 -7.17 -62.51
C THR A 8 10.71 -5.83 -61.85
N PRO A 9 10.16 -4.84 -62.56
CA PRO A 9 9.81 -3.55 -61.95
C PRO A 9 8.46 -3.64 -61.23
N ALA A 10 8.40 -3.14 -59.99
CA ALA A 10 7.20 -3.00 -59.21
C ALA A 10 6.33 -1.84 -59.72
N ALA A 11 5.05 -2.12 -59.92
CA ALA A 11 4.04 -1.12 -60.30
C ALA A 11 3.77 -0.15 -59.18
N ALA A 12 3.83 1.15 -59.48
CA ALA A 12 3.46 2.24 -58.58
C ALA A 12 1.95 2.30 -58.40
N PHE A 13 1.46 1.95 -57.21
CA PHE A 13 0.09 2.27 -56.80
C PHE A 13 0.06 3.70 -56.24
N GLY A 14 -0.68 4.59 -56.94
CA GLY A 14 -0.94 5.94 -56.50
C GLY A 14 -1.79 5.97 -55.23
N ALA A 15 -1.22 6.41 -54.11
CA ALA A 15 -1.95 6.69 -52.88
C ALA A 15 -2.77 7.97 -53.04
N LYS A 16 -4.11 7.88 -53.07
CA LYS A 16 -5.01 9.02 -52.85
C LYS A 16 -4.96 9.42 -51.38
N THR A 17 -4.57 10.65 -51.13
CA THR A 17 -4.69 11.27 -49.79
C THR A 17 -6.17 11.40 -49.41
N PRO A 18 -6.58 10.96 -48.22
CA PRO A 18 -7.92 11.21 -47.72
C PRO A 18 -8.05 12.70 -47.31
N GLY A 19 -9.10 13.34 -47.75
CA GLY A 19 -9.46 14.70 -47.37
C GLY A 19 -9.83 14.81 -45.89
N PRO A 20 -9.85 16.03 -45.33
CA PRO A 20 -10.11 16.24 -43.91
C PRO A 20 -11.52 15.81 -43.52
N ALA A 21 -11.62 15.08 -42.39
CA ALA A 21 -12.89 14.65 -41.82
C ALA A 21 -13.73 15.86 -41.37
N PRO A 22 -15.07 15.80 -41.53
CA PRO A 22 -15.96 16.87 -41.06
C PRO A 22 -15.98 16.93 -39.52
N SER A 23 -15.90 18.13 -38.97
CA SER A 23 -16.02 18.42 -37.54
C SER A 23 -17.38 17.94 -36.98
N PRO A 24 -17.44 17.36 -35.79
CA PRO A 24 -18.69 16.93 -35.16
C PRO A 24 -19.56 18.14 -34.81
N GLN A 25 -20.81 18.10 -35.26
CA GLN A 25 -21.83 19.08 -34.85
C GLN A 25 -22.25 18.80 -33.39
N PRO A 26 -22.53 19.85 -32.58
CA PRO A 26 -23.01 19.65 -31.22
C PRO A 26 -24.47 19.14 -31.25
N SER A 27 -24.68 18.03 -30.53
CA SER A 27 -26.00 17.48 -30.26
C SER A 27 -26.83 18.44 -29.39
N PRO A 28 -28.16 18.54 -29.57
CA PRO A 28 -29.00 19.40 -28.75
C PRO A 28 -29.03 18.86 -27.29
N ALA A 29 -28.70 19.75 -26.36
CA ALA A 29 -28.76 19.51 -24.95
C ALA A 29 -30.19 19.15 -24.52
N SER A 30 -30.37 17.94 -23.95
CA SER A 30 -31.58 17.58 -23.23
C SER A 30 -31.64 18.38 -21.93
N ALA A 31 -32.62 19.28 -21.85
CA ALA A 31 -32.87 20.10 -20.67
C ALA A 31 -33.37 19.22 -19.53
N PHE A 32 -32.57 19.03 -18.51
CA PHE A 32 -33.03 18.54 -17.21
C PHE A 32 -33.73 19.68 -16.46
N PRO A 33 -34.91 19.43 -15.84
CA PRO A 33 -35.60 20.47 -15.06
C PRO A 33 -34.80 20.77 -13.78
N ARG A 34 -34.54 22.06 -13.55
CA ARG A 34 -33.94 22.57 -12.31
C ARG A 34 -34.93 22.36 -11.14
N PRO A 35 -34.51 21.83 -10.00
CA PRO A 35 -35.35 21.83 -8.80
C PRO A 35 -35.42 23.25 -8.23
N SER A 36 -36.64 23.69 -7.92
CA SER A 36 -36.94 24.95 -7.26
C SER A 36 -36.35 25.02 -5.85
N PRO A 37 -35.90 26.18 -5.37
CA PRO A 37 -35.41 26.32 -4.00
C PRO A 37 -36.56 26.27 -3.02
N ARG A 38 -36.62 25.23 -2.22
CA ARG A 38 -37.51 25.13 -1.05
C ARG A 38 -36.89 25.95 0.08
N ALA A 39 -37.60 27.01 0.48
CA ALA A 39 -37.27 27.75 1.69
C ALA A 39 -37.36 26.84 2.93
N SER A 40 -36.26 26.65 3.63
CA SER A 40 -36.21 26.02 4.94
C SER A 40 -35.92 27.07 6.00
N THR A 41 -36.90 27.30 6.84
CA THR A 41 -36.84 28.07 8.07
C THR A 41 -35.86 27.44 9.06
N PRO A 42 -35.00 28.20 9.75
CA PRO A 42 -34.09 27.62 10.74
C PRO A 42 -34.80 27.34 12.05
N GLY A 43 -35.09 26.07 12.33
CA GLY A 43 -35.54 25.60 13.62
C GLY A 43 -34.39 25.59 14.63
N ARG A 44 -34.43 26.49 15.62
CA ARG A 44 -33.53 26.51 16.78
C ARG A 44 -33.82 25.31 17.68
N LEU A 45 -32.98 24.29 17.65
CA LEU A 45 -32.95 23.27 18.71
C LEU A 45 -32.03 23.76 19.84
N ARG A 46 -32.64 24.18 20.92
CA ARG A 46 -32.02 24.53 22.20
C ARG A 46 -31.88 23.26 23.02
N ALA A 47 -30.72 22.62 23.06
CA ALA A 47 -30.43 21.56 24.01
C ALA A 47 -29.97 22.20 25.33
N SER A 48 -30.82 22.10 26.35
CA SER A 48 -30.48 22.50 27.72
C SER A 48 -29.82 21.32 28.43
N LEU A 49 -28.52 21.39 28.67
CA LEU A 49 -27.85 20.53 29.65
C LEU A 49 -28.15 21.02 31.06
N ARG A 50 -28.90 20.25 31.82
CA ARG A 50 -29.05 20.41 33.28
C ARG A 50 -27.85 19.76 33.96
N LEU A 51 -26.94 20.57 34.49
CA LEU A 51 -25.98 20.14 35.50
C LEU A 51 -26.71 20.06 36.86
N GLY A 52 -26.82 18.86 37.39
CA GLY A 52 -27.22 18.62 38.75
C GLY A 52 -26.07 18.91 39.72
N GLY A 53 -26.16 19.97 40.48
CA GLY A 53 -25.24 20.25 41.57
C GLY A 53 -25.58 19.41 42.80
N ALA A 54 -24.62 18.71 43.37
CA ALA A 54 -24.68 18.20 44.74
C ALA A 54 -23.66 18.97 45.55
N SER A 55 -24.18 19.80 46.46
CA SER A 55 -23.47 20.51 47.49
C SER A 55 -23.24 19.56 48.67
N ALA A 56 -22.03 19.45 49.15
CA ALA A 56 -21.74 18.96 50.49
C ALA A 56 -20.63 19.83 51.12
N THR A 57 -21.07 20.59 52.08
CA THR A 57 -20.27 21.38 53.02
C THR A 57 -19.57 20.45 54.03
N GLY A 58 -18.32 20.71 54.34
CA GLY A 58 -17.61 20.07 55.43
C GLY A 58 -16.21 20.65 55.60
N SER A 59 -16.14 21.71 56.40
CA SER A 59 -14.91 22.30 56.89
C SER A 59 -14.25 21.46 57.97
N SER A 60 -12.97 21.18 57.88
CA SER A 60 -12.11 21.06 59.08
C SER A 60 -10.64 21.27 58.70
N SER A 61 -10.05 22.25 59.35
CA SER A 61 -8.65 22.60 59.34
C SER A 61 -7.84 21.67 60.25
N VAL A 62 -6.74 21.11 59.74
CA VAL A 62 -5.62 20.67 60.58
C VAL A 62 -4.32 21.00 59.84
N VAL A 63 -3.50 21.82 60.48
CA VAL A 63 -2.10 22.09 60.16
C VAL A 63 -1.26 20.91 60.61
N GLY A 64 -0.33 20.42 59.79
CA GLY A 64 0.59 19.36 60.18
C GLY A 64 1.68 19.09 59.16
N ASN A 65 2.83 19.66 59.43
CA ASN A 65 4.22 19.30 59.11
C ASN A 65 4.60 18.48 57.87
N ALA A 66 5.53 19.07 57.13
CA ALA A 66 6.33 18.47 56.09
C ALA A 66 7.21 17.34 56.60
N SER A 67 7.14 16.17 56.01
CA SER A 67 8.20 15.17 56.02
C SER A 67 8.13 14.40 54.69
N GLY A 68 9.24 14.42 53.97
CA GLY A 68 9.34 13.88 52.62
C GLY A 68 9.02 12.38 52.55
N ILE A 69 8.11 12.06 51.69
CA ILE A 69 7.86 10.68 51.28
C ILE A 69 8.46 10.49 49.87
N HIS A 70 9.58 9.81 49.80
CA HIS A 70 10.09 9.22 48.56
C HIS A 70 9.06 8.19 48.09
N LEU A 71 8.28 8.55 47.09
CA LEU A 71 7.51 7.58 46.31
C LEU A 71 8.46 6.81 45.38
N ALA A 72 8.90 5.63 45.83
CA ALA A 72 9.51 4.66 44.97
C ALA A 72 8.42 4.16 43.99
N ALA A 73 8.61 4.39 42.71
CA ALA A 73 7.75 3.81 41.68
C ALA A 73 7.80 2.28 41.78
N PRO A 74 6.66 1.58 41.71
CA PRO A 74 6.68 0.13 41.66
C PRO A 74 7.33 -0.32 40.37
N VAL A 75 8.48 -0.98 40.45
CA VAL A 75 9.07 -1.75 39.37
C VAL A 75 8.10 -2.89 39.08
N LEU A 76 7.33 -2.76 38.01
CA LEU A 76 6.55 -3.86 37.45
C LEU A 76 7.53 -4.96 37.02
N ALA A 77 7.64 -6.01 37.81
CA ALA A 77 8.32 -7.23 37.42
C ALA A 77 7.62 -7.77 36.15
N PRO A 78 8.38 -8.24 35.14
CA PRO A 78 7.77 -8.84 33.97
C PRO A 78 6.97 -10.07 34.40
N LEU A 79 5.67 -10.06 34.09
CA LEU A 79 4.80 -11.24 34.27
C LEU A 79 5.43 -12.39 33.48
N ALA A 80 5.95 -13.40 34.22
CA ALA A 80 6.43 -14.63 33.64
C ALA A 80 5.25 -15.35 32.97
N VAL A 81 5.23 -15.32 31.63
CA VAL A 81 4.32 -16.14 30.85
C VAL A 81 4.68 -17.60 31.12
N PRO A 82 3.74 -18.44 31.57
CA PRO A 82 4.02 -19.85 31.78
C PRO A 82 4.44 -20.49 30.46
N LYS A 83 5.67 -20.99 30.37
CA LYS A 83 6.11 -21.85 29.28
C LYS A 83 5.31 -23.13 29.35
N MET A 84 4.27 -23.25 28.58
CA MET A 84 3.64 -24.54 28.30
C MET A 84 4.61 -25.35 27.41
N SER A 85 5.38 -26.24 28.03
CA SER A 85 6.15 -27.26 27.37
C SER A 85 5.20 -28.36 26.86
N GLY A 86 4.61 -28.14 25.72
CA GLY A 86 3.96 -29.14 24.91
C GLY A 86 4.69 -29.17 23.57
N THR A 87 5.25 -30.28 23.18
CA THR A 87 5.78 -30.58 21.85
C THR A 87 4.64 -30.63 20.83
N VAL A 88 4.04 -29.48 20.60
CA VAL A 88 3.23 -29.22 19.41
C VAL A 88 4.21 -28.69 18.39
N GLY A 89 4.29 -29.34 17.22
CA GLY A 89 5.13 -28.87 16.12
C GLY A 89 4.93 -27.38 15.97
N SER A 90 6.04 -26.62 15.97
CA SER A 90 6.01 -25.14 15.97
C SER A 90 5.15 -24.66 14.80
N GLN A 91 3.95 -24.22 15.12
CA GLN A 91 3.06 -23.67 14.11
C GLN A 91 3.65 -22.35 13.63
N LYS A 92 4.00 -22.27 12.36
CA LYS A 92 4.57 -21.06 11.73
C LYS A 92 3.71 -19.84 12.07
N SER A 93 4.36 -18.73 12.42
CA SER A 93 3.67 -17.59 13.02
C SER A 93 2.86 -16.76 12.00
N VAL A 94 3.35 -16.65 10.77
CA VAL A 94 2.75 -15.84 9.71
C VAL A 94 2.36 -16.67 8.50
N LEU A 95 1.19 -16.41 7.95
CA LEU A 95 0.71 -17.00 6.70
C LEU A 95 0.92 -15.98 5.58
N LEU A 96 1.75 -16.30 4.60
CA LEU A 96 2.03 -15.45 3.45
C LEU A 96 1.21 -15.89 2.24
N PHE A 97 0.26 -15.05 1.84
CA PHE A 97 -0.43 -15.15 0.56
C PHE A 97 0.26 -14.25 -0.48
N TYR A 98 0.07 -14.53 -1.74
CA TYR A 98 0.71 -13.78 -2.84
C TYR A 98 -0.17 -13.76 -4.09
N CYS A 99 0.03 -12.73 -4.93
CA CYS A 99 -0.48 -12.74 -6.29
C CYS A 99 0.45 -13.55 -7.21
N GLU A 100 -0.05 -14.01 -8.34
CA GLU A 100 0.70 -14.93 -9.22
C GLU A 100 2.05 -14.38 -9.65
N GLU A 101 2.15 -13.07 -9.92
CA GLU A 101 3.39 -12.39 -10.32
C GLU A 101 4.46 -12.40 -9.21
N MET A 102 4.06 -12.53 -7.95
CA MET A 102 4.95 -12.52 -6.78
C MET A 102 5.30 -13.91 -6.26
N ARG A 103 4.90 -14.99 -6.95
CA ARG A 103 5.13 -16.38 -6.54
C ARG A 103 6.59 -16.66 -6.23
N GLU A 104 7.48 -16.35 -7.17
CA GLU A 104 8.91 -16.63 -7.02
C GLU A 104 9.53 -15.87 -5.83
N LEU A 105 9.12 -14.60 -5.64
CA LEU A 105 9.58 -13.81 -4.50
C LEU A 105 9.04 -14.35 -3.18
N ALA A 106 7.78 -14.75 -3.13
CA ALA A 106 7.17 -15.34 -1.94
C ALA A 106 7.86 -16.65 -1.54
N GLU A 107 8.16 -17.51 -2.49
CA GLU A 107 8.91 -18.76 -2.28
C GLU A 107 10.32 -18.50 -1.72
N LYS A 108 11.04 -17.51 -2.29
CA LYS A 108 12.36 -17.09 -1.80
C LYS A 108 12.31 -16.52 -0.37
N VAL A 109 11.26 -15.78 -0.03
CA VAL A 109 11.06 -15.23 1.32
C VAL A 109 10.85 -16.36 2.34
N VAL A 110 9.96 -17.30 2.02
CA VAL A 110 9.68 -18.45 2.89
C VAL A 110 10.89 -19.38 3.04
N ALA A 111 11.67 -19.57 1.99
CA ALA A 111 12.91 -20.37 2.06
C ALA A 111 13.98 -19.78 2.99
N ARG A 112 13.89 -18.48 3.34
CA ARG A 112 14.81 -17.79 4.25
C ARG A 112 14.29 -17.62 5.67
N ASN A 113 13.03 -17.96 5.92
CA ASN A 113 12.41 -17.76 7.23
C ASN A 113 11.42 -18.88 7.55
N ASP A 114 11.77 -19.72 8.50
CA ASP A 114 10.98 -20.88 8.93
C ASP A 114 9.66 -20.50 9.63
N ASP A 115 9.53 -19.25 10.13
CA ASP A 115 8.33 -18.78 10.80
C ASP A 115 7.19 -18.39 9.83
N ILE A 116 7.47 -18.35 8.52
CA ILE A 116 6.51 -18.00 7.49
C ILE A 116 6.02 -19.26 6.77
N GLU A 117 4.71 -19.39 6.65
CA GLU A 117 4.06 -20.45 5.89
C GLU A 117 3.45 -19.89 4.61
N LEU A 118 3.82 -20.47 3.47
CA LEU A 118 3.26 -20.08 2.17
C LEU A 118 1.84 -20.61 2.02
N ARG A 119 0.93 -19.76 1.55
CA ARG A 119 -0.47 -20.08 1.28
C ARG A 119 -0.87 -19.63 -0.11
N SER A 120 -1.72 -20.43 -0.77
CA SER A 120 -2.11 -20.19 -2.15
C SER A 120 -3.52 -19.61 -2.26
N ILE A 121 -3.70 -18.82 -3.30
CA ILE A 121 -4.99 -18.35 -3.81
C ILE A 121 -5.14 -18.96 -5.20
N THR A 122 -6.33 -19.41 -5.54
CA THR A 122 -6.63 -19.84 -6.91
C THR A 122 -7.11 -18.64 -7.70
N TRP A 123 -6.31 -18.23 -8.66
CA TRP A 123 -6.58 -17.13 -9.58
C TRP A 123 -7.20 -17.69 -10.85
N ARG A 124 -8.48 -17.45 -11.06
CA ARG A 124 -9.23 -17.85 -12.25
C ARG A 124 -10.05 -16.68 -12.75
N THR A 125 -10.56 -16.80 -13.97
CA THR A 125 -11.43 -15.82 -14.61
C THR A 125 -12.71 -16.50 -15.07
N PHE A 126 -13.84 -15.85 -14.91
CA PHE A 126 -15.10 -16.27 -15.49
C PHE A 126 -15.11 -16.05 -17.01
N ALA A 127 -16.07 -16.65 -17.72
CA ALA A 127 -16.20 -16.48 -19.16
C ALA A 127 -16.42 -15.03 -19.62
N ASP A 128 -16.95 -14.18 -18.76
CA ASP A 128 -17.16 -12.76 -18.98
C ASP A 128 -15.93 -11.88 -18.70
N GLY A 129 -14.80 -12.49 -18.29
CA GLY A 129 -13.53 -11.80 -18.02
C GLY A 129 -13.37 -11.32 -16.58
N PHE A 130 -14.36 -11.45 -15.71
CA PHE A 130 -14.23 -11.06 -14.30
C PHE A 130 -13.48 -12.10 -13.46
N PRO A 131 -12.78 -11.67 -12.39
CA PRO A 131 -12.03 -12.58 -11.53
C PRO A 131 -12.92 -13.60 -10.83
N ASN A 132 -12.50 -14.87 -10.84
CA ASN A 132 -13.08 -15.99 -10.10
C ASN A 132 -12.03 -16.51 -9.11
N LEU A 133 -12.01 -15.94 -7.93
CA LEU A 133 -10.95 -16.09 -6.95
C LEU A 133 -11.38 -17.05 -5.83
N PHE A 134 -10.42 -17.87 -5.35
CA PHE A 134 -10.67 -18.76 -4.23
C PHE A 134 -9.48 -18.81 -3.28
N ILE A 135 -9.72 -18.51 -2.00
CA ILE A 135 -8.73 -18.60 -0.92
C ILE A 135 -8.74 -20.02 -0.37
N SER A 136 -7.66 -20.75 -0.63
CA SER A 136 -7.52 -22.14 -0.19
C SER A 136 -7.46 -22.22 1.34
N ASN A 137 -8.18 -23.20 1.92
CA ASN A 137 -8.18 -23.47 3.35
C ASN A 137 -8.53 -22.25 4.24
N ALA A 138 -9.48 -21.42 3.80
CA ALA A 138 -9.89 -20.21 4.51
C ALA A 138 -10.28 -20.41 5.98
N HIS A 139 -10.74 -21.61 6.35
CA HIS A 139 -11.09 -21.94 7.74
C HIS A 139 -9.88 -22.09 8.67
N THR A 140 -8.70 -22.41 8.13
CA THR A 140 -7.46 -22.63 8.93
C THR A 140 -6.71 -21.34 9.24
N ILE A 141 -7.07 -20.21 8.61
CA ILE A 141 -6.37 -18.94 8.82
C ILE A 141 -6.95 -18.11 9.99
N ARG A 142 -8.05 -18.56 10.58
CA ARG A 142 -8.70 -17.85 11.70
C ARG A 142 -7.74 -17.69 12.88
N GLY A 143 -7.67 -16.46 13.42
CA GLY A 143 -6.78 -16.13 14.52
C GLY A 143 -5.29 -16.11 14.17
N ARG A 144 -4.92 -16.24 12.88
CA ARG A 144 -3.52 -16.23 12.42
C ARG A 144 -3.12 -14.83 11.96
N HIS A 145 -1.82 -14.57 11.95
CA HIS A 145 -1.25 -13.39 11.30
C HIS A 145 -1.13 -13.67 9.81
N VAL A 146 -1.68 -12.78 9.00
CA VAL A 146 -1.75 -12.96 7.55
C VAL A 146 -1.05 -11.81 6.86
N ALA A 147 -0.15 -12.13 5.94
CA ALA A 147 0.47 -11.18 5.02
C ALA A 147 0.03 -11.49 3.58
N PHE A 148 -0.15 -10.46 2.77
CA PHE A 148 -0.40 -10.59 1.33
C PHE A 148 0.64 -9.81 0.55
N LEU A 149 1.42 -10.51 -0.26
CA LEU A 149 2.42 -9.94 -1.16
C LEU A 149 1.75 -9.64 -2.50
N ALA A 150 1.54 -8.36 -2.77
CA ALA A 150 0.83 -7.87 -3.93
C ALA A 150 1.77 -7.28 -4.99
N SER A 151 1.32 -7.29 -6.24
CA SER A 151 1.94 -6.59 -7.36
C SER A 151 0.89 -5.79 -8.11
N PHE A 152 0.91 -4.49 -7.97
CA PHE A 152 0.01 -3.60 -8.69
C PHE A 152 0.63 -3.17 -10.04
N SER A 153 1.08 -4.15 -10.82
CA SER A 153 1.82 -3.96 -12.06
C SER A 153 0.99 -3.30 -13.17
N SER A 154 -0.33 -3.50 -13.15
CA SER A 154 -1.25 -2.89 -14.11
C SER A 154 -2.64 -2.67 -13.51
N PRO A 155 -3.46 -1.75 -14.07
CA PRO A 155 -4.82 -1.50 -13.58
C PRO A 155 -5.71 -2.74 -13.60
N SER A 156 -5.52 -3.65 -14.54
CA SER A 156 -6.33 -4.88 -14.67
C SER A 156 -6.13 -5.84 -13.50
N VAL A 157 -4.91 -5.99 -13.00
CA VAL A 157 -4.61 -6.90 -11.88
C VAL A 157 -4.91 -6.28 -10.52
N ILE A 158 -5.06 -4.95 -10.45
CA ILE A 158 -5.38 -4.27 -9.18
C ILE A 158 -6.74 -4.71 -8.65
N PHE A 159 -7.77 -4.81 -9.52
CA PHE A 159 -9.13 -5.14 -9.08
C PHE A 159 -9.22 -6.56 -8.47
N GLU A 160 -8.59 -7.55 -9.08
CA GLU A 160 -8.59 -8.91 -8.54
C GLU A 160 -7.84 -8.99 -7.21
N GLN A 161 -6.69 -8.32 -7.10
CA GLN A 161 -5.91 -8.28 -5.87
C GLN A 161 -6.64 -7.51 -4.76
N LEU A 162 -7.28 -6.38 -5.06
CA LEU A 162 -8.13 -5.67 -4.12
C LEU A 162 -9.25 -6.56 -3.58
N SER A 163 -9.85 -7.41 -4.43
CA SER A 163 -10.89 -8.35 -4.00
C SER A 163 -10.38 -9.30 -2.92
N ILE A 164 -9.16 -9.80 -3.04
CA ILE A 164 -8.49 -10.63 -2.01
C ILE A 164 -8.13 -9.81 -0.78
N ILE A 165 -7.55 -8.62 -0.97
CA ILE A 165 -7.13 -7.71 0.11
C ILE A 165 -8.32 -7.33 1.00
N TYR A 166 -9.49 -7.13 0.42
CA TYR A 166 -10.73 -6.83 1.16
C TYR A 166 -11.41 -8.06 1.77
N ALA A 167 -11.13 -9.26 1.24
CA ALA A 167 -11.70 -10.50 1.74
C ALA A 167 -10.92 -11.06 2.94
N LEU A 168 -9.58 -11.08 2.89
CA LEU A 168 -8.73 -11.70 3.91
C LEU A 168 -8.99 -11.20 5.33
N PRO A 169 -9.07 -9.88 5.61
CA PRO A 169 -9.34 -9.39 6.97
C PRO A 169 -10.66 -9.87 7.57
N LYS A 170 -11.67 -10.11 6.72
CA LYS A 170 -13.00 -10.57 7.11
C LYS A 170 -13.06 -12.05 7.49
N LEU A 171 -12.01 -12.82 7.26
CA LEU A 171 -11.93 -14.24 7.59
C LEU A 171 -11.50 -14.51 9.05
N PHE A 172 -11.77 -13.56 9.96
CA PHE A 172 -11.46 -13.65 11.39
C PHE A 172 -9.98 -13.84 11.70
N ILE A 173 -9.09 -13.31 10.87
CA ILE A 173 -7.64 -13.33 11.09
C ILE A 173 -7.24 -12.42 12.26
N SER A 174 -6.09 -12.69 12.87
CA SER A 174 -5.56 -11.89 13.98
C SER A 174 -5.06 -10.53 13.53
N SER A 175 -4.24 -10.49 12.47
CA SER A 175 -3.77 -9.25 11.87
C SER A 175 -3.60 -9.42 10.36
N PHE A 176 -3.68 -8.31 9.64
CA PHE A 176 -3.44 -8.27 8.20
C PHE A 176 -2.31 -7.31 7.87
N THR A 177 -1.39 -7.75 7.03
CA THR A 177 -0.30 -6.93 6.49
C THR A 177 -0.32 -7.03 4.96
N LEU A 178 -0.57 -5.90 4.29
CA LEU A 178 -0.39 -5.79 2.86
C LEU A 178 1.04 -5.35 2.55
N ILE A 179 1.73 -6.07 1.68
CA ILE A 179 3.10 -5.77 1.27
C ILE A 179 3.08 -5.40 -0.21
N LEU A 180 3.50 -4.17 -0.49
CA LEU A 180 3.62 -3.61 -1.84
C LEU A 180 5.09 -3.29 -2.12
N PRO A 181 5.80 -4.15 -2.86
CA PRO A 181 7.16 -3.86 -3.32
C PRO A 181 7.26 -2.62 -4.20
N PHE A 182 6.16 -2.25 -4.85
CA PHE A 182 6.04 -1.05 -5.67
C PHE A 182 4.66 -0.42 -5.49
N PHE A 183 4.63 0.91 -5.30
CA PHE A 183 3.39 1.68 -5.25
C PHE A 183 3.20 2.40 -6.59
N PRO A 184 2.25 1.96 -7.43
CA PRO A 184 1.99 2.61 -8.70
C PRO A 184 1.40 3.99 -8.47
N THR A 185 1.55 4.86 -9.47
CA THR A 185 1.06 6.24 -9.44
C THR A 185 1.72 7.17 -8.40
N GLY A 186 2.72 6.70 -7.64
CA GLY A 186 3.40 7.50 -6.64
C GLY A 186 3.96 8.84 -7.17
N THR A 187 4.36 8.89 -8.45
CA THR A 187 4.80 10.14 -9.10
C THR A 187 3.66 11.09 -9.46
N SER A 188 2.41 10.63 -9.40
CA SER A 188 1.21 11.44 -9.67
C SER A 188 0.57 11.92 -8.36
N GLU A 189 1.39 12.43 -7.44
CA GLU A 189 0.97 12.92 -6.13
C GLU A 189 0.67 14.42 -6.10
N ARG A 190 1.05 15.15 -7.16
CA ARG A 190 0.87 16.61 -7.26
C ARG A 190 -0.16 16.96 -8.30
N MET A 191 -0.78 18.08 -8.08
CA MET A 191 -1.59 18.81 -9.06
C MET A 191 -0.80 20.07 -9.41
N GLU A 192 -0.42 20.22 -10.67
CA GLU A 192 0.31 21.40 -11.17
C GLU A 192 -0.67 22.43 -11.72
N ASP A 193 -1.76 21.97 -12.33
CA ASP A 193 -2.82 22.81 -12.89
C ASP A 193 -4.18 22.48 -12.26
N GLU A 194 -5.10 23.46 -12.32
CA GLU A 194 -6.48 23.25 -11.92
C GLU A 194 -7.16 22.23 -12.85
N GLY A 195 -7.62 21.12 -12.29
CA GLY A 195 -8.23 20.00 -13.03
C GLY A 195 -7.36 18.77 -13.12
N ASP A 196 -6.10 18.82 -12.70
CA ASP A 196 -5.27 17.63 -12.57
C ASP A 196 -5.85 16.66 -11.54
N VAL A 197 -5.67 15.37 -11.78
CA VAL A 197 -6.11 14.31 -10.88
C VAL A 197 -4.91 13.56 -10.31
N ALA A 198 -4.64 13.77 -9.03
CA ALA A 198 -3.58 13.06 -8.30
C ALA A 198 -4.00 11.59 -8.04
N THR A 199 -3.64 10.69 -8.95
CA THR A 199 -4.03 9.27 -8.89
C THR A 199 -3.38 8.51 -7.75
N ALA A 200 -2.22 8.95 -7.24
CA ALA A 200 -1.63 8.44 -6.01
C ALA A 200 -2.58 8.58 -4.82
N PHE A 201 -3.24 9.74 -4.71
CA PHE A 201 -4.24 9.98 -3.68
C PHE A 201 -5.47 9.07 -3.84
N THR A 202 -5.91 8.82 -5.08
CA THR A 202 -7.02 7.89 -5.34
C THR A 202 -6.69 6.48 -4.86
N LEU A 203 -5.51 5.97 -5.19
CA LEU A 203 -5.08 4.64 -4.75
C LEU A 203 -4.94 4.56 -3.23
N ALA A 204 -4.32 5.57 -2.61
CA ALA A 204 -4.19 5.64 -1.15
C ALA A 204 -5.55 5.64 -0.45
N ARG A 205 -6.54 6.34 -1.00
CA ARG A 205 -7.93 6.34 -0.51
C ARG A 205 -8.59 4.96 -0.62
N ILE A 206 -8.40 4.27 -1.74
CA ILE A 206 -8.90 2.90 -1.89
C ILE A 206 -8.27 2.00 -0.82
N LEU A 207 -6.95 2.01 -0.67
CA LEU A 207 -6.25 1.19 0.33
C LEU A 207 -6.63 1.56 1.77
N SER A 208 -6.99 2.81 2.04
CA SER A 208 -7.46 3.25 3.35
C SER A 208 -8.79 2.62 3.77
N HIS A 209 -9.53 2.02 2.84
CA HIS A 209 -10.79 1.33 3.13
C HIS A 209 -10.63 -0.19 3.28
N ILE A 210 -9.40 -0.70 3.35
CA ILE A 210 -9.16 -2.10 3.71
C ILE A 210 -9.82 -2.37 5.06
N PRO A 211 -10.67 -3.41 5.17
CA PRO A 211 -11.33 -3.73 6.42
C PRO A 211 -10.34 -3.98 7.55
N ILE A 212 -10.68 -3.56 8.75
CA ILE A 212 -9.91 -3.89 9.94
C ILE A 212 -9.98 -5.40 10.21
N SER A 213 -8.87 -5.97 10.65
CA SER A 213 -8.82 -7.34 11.13
C SER A 213 -9.28 -7.43 12.58
N ARG A 214 -9.36 -8.62 13.15
CA ARG A 214 -9.72 -8.81 14.55
C ARG A 214 -8.79 -8.08 15.53
N GLY A 215 -7.51 -7.97 15.18
CA GLY A 215 -6.50 -7.30 16.01
C GLY A 215 -6.36 -5.80 15.75
N GLY A 216 -7.17 -5.22 14.86
CA GLY A 216 -7.16 -3.78 14.60
C GLY A 216 -6.86 -3.40 13.15
N PRO A 217 -6.35 -2.18 12.92
CA PRO A 217 -6.00 -1.66 11.61
C PRO A 217 -5.04 -2.55 10.84
N SER A 218 -5.19 -2.57 9.52
CA SER A 218 -4.29 -3.31 8.63
C SER A 218 -2.96 -2.57 8.46
N SER A 219 -1.84 -3.29 8.52
CA SER A 219 -0.53 -2.73 8.19
C SER A 219 -0.33 -2.70 6.68
N LEU A 220 0.25 -1.61 6.17
CA LEU A 220 0.55 -1.42 4.77
C LEU A 220 2.03 -1.13 4.61
N VAL A 221 2.80 -2.12 4.16
CA VAL A 221 4.25 -1.99 3.94
C VAL A 221 4.49 -1.65 2.48
N ILE A 222 5.07 -0.48 2.24
CA ILE A 222 5.39 0.01 0.89
C ILE A 222 6.87 0.24 0.79
N PHE A 223 7.51 -0.35 -0.23
CA PHE A 223 8.92 -0.14 -0.50
C PHE A 223 9.13 1.07 -1.42
N ASP A 224 10.14 1.85 -1.08
CA ASP A 224 10.65 2.97 -1.89
C ASP A 224 9.56 3.92 -2.40
N ILE A 225 8.61 4.28 -1.55
CA ILE A 225 7.54 5.26 -1.88
C ILE A 225 8.15 6.52 -2.48
N HIS A 226 7.51 7.11 -3.49
CA HIS A 226 8.07 8.25 -4.22
C HIS A 226 8.29 9.46 -3.31
N ALA A 227 7.32 9.79 -2.48
CA ALA A 227 7.41 10.92 -1.56
C ALA A 227 6.88 10.56 -0.16
N LEU A 228 7.65 10.86 0.89
CA LEU A 228 7.26 10.51 2.27
C LEU A 228 5.97 11.20 2.74
N GLN A 229 5.63 12.35 2.16
CA GLN A 229 4.37 13.04 2.43
C GLN A 229 3.13 12.26 1.98
N GLU A 230 3.26 11.28 1.10
CA GLU A 230 2.16 10.38 0.72
C GLU A 230 1.59 9.62 1.92
N ARG A 231 2.33 9.56 3.05
CA ARG A 231 1.81 9.03 4.31
C ARG A 231 0.51 9.70 4.74
N PHE A 232 0.35 10.98 4.47
CA PHE A 232 -0.82 11.76 4.85
C PHE A 232 -2.04 11.50 3.95
N TYR A 233 -1.89 10.74 2.87
CA TYR A 233 -3.00 10.36 2.00
C TYR A 233 -3.79 9.17 2.53
N PHE A 234 -3.17 8.39 3.44
CA PHE A 234 -3.81 7.23 4.06
C PHE A 234 -4.68 7.64 5.24
N GLY A 235 -5.83 6.99 5.38
CA GLY A 235 -6.74 7.19 6.52
C GLY A 235 -6.38 6.32 7.72
N ASP A 236 -7.06 6.55 8.83
CA ASP A 236 -6.75 5.98 10.15
C ASP A 236 -7.02 4.46 10.27
N SER A 237 -7.69 3.85 9.28
CA SER A 237 -7.98 2.41 9.27
C SER A 237 -6.83 1.54 8.77
N VAL A 238 -5.74 2.15 8.28
CA VAL A 238 -4.51 1.47 7.87
C VAL A 238 -3.29 2.13 8.49
N LEU A 239 -2.24 1.35 8.71
CA LEU A 239 -0.97 1.79 9.29
C LEU A 239 0.13 1.71 8.22
N PRO A 240 0.43 2.81 7.51
CA PRO A 240 1.45 2.81 6.48
C PRO A 240 2.85 2.75 7.10
N CYS A 241 3.65 1.80 6.63
CA CYS A 241 5.05 1.60 6.95
C CYS A 241 5.84 1.70 5.65
N PHE A 242 6.76 2.66 5.57
CA PHE A 242 7.58 2.87 4.39
C PHE A 242 8.96 2.30 4.62
N GLU A 243 9.32 1.31 3.82
CA GLU A 243 10.59 0.60 3.84
C GLU A 243 11.43 0.95 2.62
N SER A 244 12.72 0.63 2.67
CA SER A 244 13.64 0.86 1.55
C SER A 244 14.32 -0.43 1.12
N GLY A 245 14.43 -0.64 -0.19
CA GLY A 245 15.21 -1.70 -0.81
C GLY A 245 16.71 -1.40 -0.86
N ILE A 246 17.15 -0.18 -0.56
CA ILE A 246 18.55 0.22 -0.63
C ILE A 246 19.48 -0.64 0.24
N PRO A 247 19.15 -1.04 1.47
CA PRO A 247 20.01 -1.94 2.24
C PRO A 247 20.26 -3.28 1.53
N ILE A 248 19.22 -3.83 0.89
CA ILE A 248 19.31 -5.08 0.12
C ILE A 248 20.18 -4.86 -1.12
N LEU A 249 20.00 -3.74 -1.83
CA LEU A 249 20.82 -3.35 -2.97
C LEU A 249 22.30 -3.25 -2.57
N LYS A 250 22.61 -2.57 -1.46
CA LYS A 250 23.99 -2.47 -0.95
C LYS A 250 24.61 -3.84 -0.71
N SER A 251 23.93 -4.71 0.02
CA SER A 251 24.42 -6.06 0.27
C SER A 251 24.69 -6.80 -1.05
N ARG A 252 23.76 -6.67 -2.00
CA ARG A 252 23.94 -7.30 -3.31
C ARG A 252 25.12 -6.75 -4.11
N LEU A 253 25.34 -5.44 -4.08
CA LEU A 253 26.48 -4.81 -4.74
C LEU A 253 27.81 -5.26 -4.12
N GLN A 254 27.87 -5.42 -2.80
CA GLN A 254 29.05 -5.90 -2.09
C GLN A 254 29.37 -7.40 -2.34
N GLU A 255 28.38 -8.19 -2.71
CA GLU A 255 28.53 -9.60 -3.06
C GLU A 255 29.06 -9.82 -4.50
N LEU A 256 29.10 -8.78 -5.33
CA LEU A 256 29.56 -8.92 -6.70
C LEU A 256 31.09 -9.12 -6.75
N PRO A 257 31.61 -9.93 -7.70
CA PRO A 257 33.05 -10.21 -7.81
C PRO A 257 33.92 -8.98 -8.04
N ASP A 258 33.34 -7.93 -8.62
CA ASP A 258 33.95 -6.64 -8.95
C ASP A 258 33.47 -5.50 -8.06
N SER A 259 33.04 -5.81 -6.84
CA SER A 259 32.48 -4.86 -5.88
C SER A 259 33.35 -3.62 -5.63
N ASP A 260 34.68 -3.77 -5.69
CA ASP A 260 35.63 -2.67 -5.50
C ASP A 260 35.71 -1.70 -6.69
N ASN A 261 35.19 -2.09 -7.85
CA ASN A 261 35.21 -1.28 -9.08
C ASN A 261 33.83 -0.76 -9.49
N ILE A 262 32.83 -0.89 -8.61
CA ILE A 262 31.46 -0.43 -8.90
C ILE A 262 31.39 1.10 -8.81
N THR A 263 30.79 1.73 -9.82
CA THR A 263 30.44 3.15 -9.81
C THR A 263 28.92 3.29 -9.97
N ILE A 264 28.29 4.06 -9.10
CA ILE A 264 26.83 4.32 -9.14
C ILE A 264 26.58 5.53 -10.05
N ALA A 265 25.80 5.35 -11.08
CA ALA A 265 25.30 6.43 -11.93
C ALA A 265 23.81 6.66 -11.68
N PHE A 266 23.40 7.92 -11.55
CA PHE A 266 22.01 8.28 -11.33
C PHE A 266 21.39 8.78 -12.64
N PRO A 267 20.15 8.34 -12.99
CA PRO A 267 19.53 8.70 -14.26
C PRO A 267 19.08 10.16 -14.30
N ASP A 268 18.77 10.75 -13.15
CA ASP A 268 18.24 12.11 -13.04
C ASP A 268 18.53 12.73 -11.66
N ASP A 269 18.28 14.04 -11.54
CA ASP A 269 18.48 14.81 -10.31
C ASP A 269 17.56 14.34 -9.15
N GLY A 270 16.38 13.83 -9.46
CA GLY A 270 15.44 13.27 -8.45
C GLY A 270 16.02 12.03 -7.80
N ALA A 271 16.52 11.09 -8.60
CA ALA A 271 17.19 9.88 -8.12
C ALA A 271 18.44 10.22 -7.30
N TRP A 272 19.25 11.18 -7.77
CA TRP A 272 20.39 11.67 -7.00
C TRP A 272 19.98 12.20 -5.64
N LYS A 273 19.08 13.18 -5.58
CA LYS A 273 18.63 13.81 -4.33
C LYS A 273 18.08 12.80 -3.34
N ARG A 274 17.42 11.76 -3.85
CA ARG A 274 16.77 10.74 -3.03
C ARG A 274 17.74 9.71 -2.45
N PHE A 275 18.69 9.23 -3.24
CA PHE A 275 19.47 8.03 -2.91
C PHE A 275 20.96 8.28 -2.64
N TYR A 276 21.55 9.43 -3.02
CA TYR A 276 22.99 9.63 -2.89
C TYR A 276 23.50 9.44 -1.45
N LYS A 277 22.80 9.95 -0.45
CA LYS A 277 23.19 9.81 0.95
C LYS A 277 23.23 8.36 1.41
N GLN A 278 22.37 7.54 0.87
CA GLN A 278 22.27 6.14 1.25
C GLN A 278 23.33 5.28 0.55
N LEU A 279 23.82 5.73 -0.60
CA LEU A 279 24.80 5.01 -1.44
C LEU A 279 26.20 5.63 -1.38
N GLN A 280 26.46 6.60 -0.51
CA GLN A 280 27.74 7.36 -0.45
C GLN A 280 29.00 6.53 -0.19
N HIS A 281 28.85 5.23 0.14
CA HIS A 281 29.98 4.31 0.29
C HIS A 281 30.54 3.80 -1.02
N PHE A 282 29.82 4.00 -2.12
CA PHE A 282 30.28 3.66 -3.48
C PHE A 282 30.72 4.92 -4.23
N PRO A 283 31.71 4.82 -5.13
CA PRO A 283 32.00 5.87 -6.08
C PRO A 283 30.75 6.25 -6.87
N MET A 284 30.48 7.55 -7.03
CA MET A 284 29.27 8.04 -7.67
C MET A 284 29.59 9.02 -8.79
N VAL A 285 28.83 8.95 -9.87
CA VAL A 285 28.90 9.88 -11.00
C VAL A 285 27.54 10.53 -11.19
N ASN A 286 27.53 11.87 -11.22
CA ASN A 286 26.40 12.67 -11.67
C ASN A 286 26.51 12.81 -13.18
N SER A 287 25.93 11.89 -13.93
CA SER A 287 25.78 12.08 -15.37
C SER A 287 24.31 12.40 -15.65
N PHE A 288 23.93 13.67 -15.48
CA PHE A 288 22.71 14.17 -16.09
C PHE A 288 23.06 14.48 -17.56
N VAL A 289 22.52 13.71 -18.48
CA VAL A 289 22.57 13.98 -19.91
C VAL A 289 21.39 14.86 -20.27
#